data_730c22a2c616cded15bc6872435136ef
#
_entry.id   730c22a2c616cded15bc6872435136ef
#
_cell.length_a   1.000
_cell.length_b   1.000
_cell.length_c   1.000
_cell.angle_alpha   90.00
_cell.angle_beta   90.00
_cell.angle_gamma   90.00
#
_symmetry.space_group_name_H-M   'P 1'
#
loop_
_entity.id
_entity.type
_entity.pdbx_description
1 polymer ?
#
loop_
_entity_poly.entity_id
_entity_poly.type
_entity_poly.pdbx_seq_one_letter_code
_entity_poly.pdbx_strand_id
1 'polypeptide(L)'
;MCIDFRDLNKACPKDFHPLPRIDQLVDSTSGCELLSMMDASQGYHQIMLAPEDLKKVIFITSAGTFCYVAMPFGLKNTGATYQRLVDKIFRTQIERNVEVYVDDMLVKSKKIGDHVADLEEPFVLKKYRLKLNPLKCAFGVWGGRFLGFMVTQRSIKANPLKIKVILDMKAPTSVNEVQRLIRKIAALSRFISKAAEKSLPFFKVLRKAKTFEWDAPCQQDFEELKSYLAGLSLLVKPSPGDTLYLYLSTTSQAISSILIREEEGKQMPIYYVSKVLNGAEGRYTPIKKMALALVITARRLRPYFLSHPIRVKLT
;
A
#
# COMPACT_ATOMS: atom_id res chain seq x y z
N MET A 1 -9.13 24.54 -9.20
CA MET A 1 -9.39 25.29 -7.95
C MET A 1 -9.54 24.28 -6.83
N CYS A 2 -8.88 24.47 -5.69
CA CYS A 2 -9.01 23.62 -4.51
C CYS A 2 -9.81 24.38 -3.45
N ILE A 3 -10.88 23.76 -2.98
CA ILE A 3 -11.73 24.30 -1.91
C ILE A 3 -11.42 23.57 -0.60
N ASP A 4 -11.43 24.31 0.50
CA ASP A 4 -11.22 23.75 1.82
C ASP A 4 -12.54 23.23 2.41
N PHE A 5 -12.66 21.92 2.49
CA PHE A 5 -13.83 21.24 3.05
C PHE A 5 -13.62 20.75 4.49
N ARG A 6 -12.61 21.25 5.23
CA ARG A 6 -12.29 20.75 6.59
C ARG A 6 -13.47 20.83 7.54
N ASP A 7 -14.23 21.92 7.54
CA ASP A 7 -15.36 22.09 8.44
C ASP A 7 -16.57 21.25 8.02
N LEU A 8 -16.85 21.18 6.72
CA LEU A 8 -17.85 20.25 6.20
C LEU A 8 -17.49 18.78 6.56
N ASN A 9 -16.23 18.41 6.43
CA ASN A 9 -15.73 17.07 6.75
C ASN A 9 -15.83 16.72 8.25
N LYS A 10 -15.78 17.72 9.16
CA LYS A 10 -16.03 17.50 10.59
C LYS A 10 -17.50 17.13 10.86
N ALA A 11 -18.41 17.82 10.19
CA ALA A 11 -19.86 17.59 10.34
C ALA A 11 -20.33 16.32 9.57
N CYS A 12 -19.61 15.93 8.52
CA CYS A 12 -19.97 14.77 7.71
C CYS A 12 -19.75 13.46 8.47
N PRO A 13 -20.75 12.56 8.63
CA PRO A 13 -20.55 11.24 9.19
C PRO A 13 -19.56 10.43 8.33
N LYS A 14 -18.79 9.56 8.98
CA LYS A 14 -17.85 8.68 8.25
C LYS A 14 -18.63 7.56 7.56
N ASP A 15 -18.36 7.37 6.28
CA ASP A 15 -18.79 6.18 5.56
C ASP A 15 -17.90 4.99 5.95
N PHE A 16 -18.52 3.88 6.33
CA PHE A 16 -17.85 2.66 6.77
C PHE A 16 -17.68 1.63 5.65
N HIS A 17 -17.93 2.01 4.38
CA HIS A 17 -17.67 1.10 3.27
C HIS A 17 -16.20 0.67 3.28
N PRO A 18 -15.91 -0.63 3.34
CA PRO A 18 -14.54 -1.11 3.48
C PRO A 18 -13.76 -0.90 2.18
N LEU A 19 -12.57 -0.32 2.30
CA LEU A 19 -11.61 -0.33 1.19
C LEU A 19 -10.88 -1.67 1.18
N PRO A 20 -10.62 -2.25 -0.01
CA PRO A 20 -9.82 -3.46 -0.13
C PRO A 20 -8.42 -3.31 0.46
N ARG A 21 -7.83 -4.41 0.90
CA ARG A 21 -6.46 -4.39 1.40
C ARG A 21 -5.48 -4.38 0.23
N ILE A 22 -4.67 -3.33 0.14
CA ILE A 22 -3.68 -3.14 -0.93
C ILE A 22 -2.77 -4.37 -1.09
N ASP A 23 -2.29 -4.94 0.03
CA ASP A 23 -1.43 -6.12 0.00
C ASP A 23 -2.13 -7.32 -0.70
N GLN A 24 -3.43 -7.54 -0.44
CA GLN A 24 -4.19 -8.63 -1.07
C GLN A 24 -4.38 -8.41 -2.57
N LEU A 25 -4.72 -7.17 -2.97
CA LEU A 25 -4.86 -6.82 -4.38
C LEU A 25 -3.55 -7.04 -5.15
N VAL A 26 -2.43 -6.60 -4.57
CA VAL A 26 -1.10 -6.78 -5.18
C VAL A 26 -0.71 -8.26 -5.25
N ASP A 27 -0.99 -9.03 -4.19
CA ASP A 27 -0.68 -10.47 -4.16
C ASP A 27 -1.54 -11.26 -5.16
N SER A 28 -2.79 -10.84 -5.38
CA SER A 28 -3.68 -11.51 -6.34
C SER A 28 -3.23 -11.34 -7.79
N THR A 29 -2.48 -10.27 -8.09
CA THR A 29 -1.99 -9.97 -9.45
C THR A 29 -0.73 -10.74 -9.82
N SER A 30 0.06 -11.17 -8.84
CA SER A 30 1.25 -11.98 -9.08
C SER A 30 0.85 -13.39 -9.57
N GLY A 31 1.60 -13.94 -10.52
CA GLY A 31 1.31 -15.23 -11.15
C GLY A 31 0.43 -15.14 -12.40
N CYS A 32 0.02 -13.93 -12.82
CA CYS A 32 -0.66 -13.68 -14.07
C CYS A 32 0.36 -13.35 -15.18
N GLU A 33 0.13 -13.88 -16.39
CA GLU A 33 1.04 -13.66 -17.53
C GLU A 33 0.89 -12.27 -18.11
N LEU A 34 -0.34 -11.78 -18.26
CA LEU A 34 -0.63 -10.45 -18.77
C LEU A 34 -1.49 -9.64 -17.81
N LEU A 35 -1.21 -8.35 -17.79
CA LEU A 35 -1.90 -7.35 -16.99
C LEU A 35 -2.33 -6.18 -17.88
N SER A 36 -3.49 -5.60 -17.61
CA SER A 36 -3.90 -4.31 -18.16
C SER A 36 -4.26 -3.38 -17.02
N MET A 37 -3.56 -2.26 -16.96
CA MET A 37 -3.71 -1.26 -15.91
C MET A 37 -4.51 -0.09 -16.46
N MET A 38 -5.56 0.28 -15.76
CA MET A 38 -6.49 1.33 -16.15
C MET A 38 -6.61 2.35 -15.02
N ASP A 39 -6.65 3.62 -15.38
CA ASP A 39 -6.82 4.75 -14.45
C ASP A 39 -8.05 5.53 -14.89
N ALA A 40 -8.94 5.84 -13.96
CA ALA A 40 -10.14 6.62 -14.26
C ALA A 40 -9.79 8.10 -14.49
N SER A 41 -10.26 8.67 -15.58
CA SER A 41 -10.07 10.10 -15.86
C SER A 41 -10.89 10.94 -14.89
N GLN A 42 -10.23 11.60 -13.92
CA GLN A 42 -10.91 12.44 -12.94
C GLN A 42 -12.09 11.67 -12.26
N GLY A 43 -11.83 10.44 -11.79
CA GLY A 43 -12.84 9.48 -11.38
C GLY A 43 -13.94 10.07 -10.47
N TYR A 44 -13.58 10.88 -9.48
CA TYR A 44 -14.55 11.50 -8.58
C TYR A 44 -15.49 12.47 -9.29
N HIS A 45 -15.01 13.22 -10.27
CA HIS A 45 -15.83 14.17 -11.03
C HIS A 45 -16.83 13.48 -11.99
N GLN A 46 -16.76 12.16 -12.12
CA GLN A 46 -17.72 11.38 -12.89
C GLN A 46 -18.93 10.97 -12.06
N ILE A 47 -18.93 11.21 -10.75
CA ILE A 47 -20.02 10.93 -9.83
C ILE A 47 -20.77 12.23 -9.55
N MET A 48 -22.03 12.29 -9.96
CA MET A 48 -22.89 13.45 -9.69
C MET A 48 -23.26 13.49 -8.21
N LEU A 49 -23.30 14.70 -7.65
CA LEU A 49 -23.85 14.92 -6.31
C LEU A 49 -25.37 14.86 -6.33
N ALA A 50 -25.95 14.41 -5.22
CA ALA A 50 -27.37 14.48 -5.03
C ALA A 50 -27.84 15.95 -4.97
N PRO A 51 -29.03 16.30 -5.49
CA PRO A 51 -29.52 17.68 -5.49
C PRO A 51 -29.52 18.35 -4.11
N GLU A 52 -29.83 17.60 -3.06
CA GLU A 52 -29.83 18.07 -1.67
C GLU A 52 -28.43 18.36 -1.11
N ASP A 53 -27.37 17.82 -1.74
CA ASP A 53 -25.98 18.00 -1.32
C ASP A 53 -25.28 19.16 -2.05
N LEU A 54 -25.83 19.65 -3.16
CA LEU A 54 -25.24 20.75 -3.93
C LEU A 54 -25.01 22.00 -3.08
N LYS A 55 -25.96 22.34 -2.21
CA LYS A 55 -25.87 23.50 -1.32
C LYS A 55 -24.76 23.37 -0.26
N LYS A 56 -24.31 22.16 0.05
CA LYS A 56 -23.26 21.89 1.05
C LYS A 56 -21.86 22.10 0.51
N VAL A 57 -21.69 22.13 -0.81
CA VAL A 57 -20.40 22.28 -1.51
C VAL A 57 -20.29 23.62 -2.25
N ILE A 58 -21.05 24.62 -1.80
CA ILE A 58 -21.01 25.98 -2.32
C ILE A 58 -19.70 26.64 -1.95
N PHE A 59 -19.17 27.44 -2.86
CA PHE A 59 -18.00 28.30 -2.66
C PHE A 59 -18.20 29.65 -3.33
N ILE A 60 -17.52 30.66 -2.80
CA ILE A 60 -17.59 32.04 -3.27
C ILE A 60 -16.29 32.38 -3.98
N THR A 61 -16.41 33.10 -5.08
CA THR A 61 -15.31 33.68 -5.85
C THR A 61 -15.59 35.14 -6.13
N SER A 62 -14.61 35.85 -6.68
CA SER A 62 -14.80 37.23 -7.16
C SER A 62 -15.88 37.35 -8.25
N ALA A 63 -16.18 36.28 -8.96
CA ALA A 63 -17.18 36.23 -10.04
C ALA A 63 -18.58 35.80 -9.55
N GLY A 64 -18.75 35.44 -8.26
CA GLY A 64 -20.02 35.04 -7.68
C GLY A 64 -19.95 33.75 -6.89
N THR A 65 -21.14 33.23 -6.59
CA THR A 65 -21.32 31.99 -5.82
C THR A 65 -21.54 30.81 -6.77
N PHE A 66 -20.78 29.74 -6.54
CA PHE A 66 -20.81 28.53 -7.35
C PHE A 66 -20.95 27.30 -6.48
N CYS A 67 -21.38 26.18 -7.05
CA CYS A 67 -21.35 24.87 -6.41
C CYS A 67 -20.81 23.81 -7.38
N TYR A 68 -20.23 22.75 -6.81
CA TYR A 68 -19.89 21.57 -7.59
C TYR A 68 -21.17 20.74 -7.88
N VAL A 69 -21.36 20.37 -9.13
CA VAL A 69 -22.45 19.45 -9.55
C VAL A 69 -22.01 17.98 -9.48
N ALA A 70 -20.71 17.76 -9.48
CA ALA A 70 -20.09 16.43 -9.34
C ALA A 70 -19.21 16.40 -8.09
N MET A 71 -18.88 15.21 -7.61
CA MET A 71 -18.13 15.00 -6.39
C MET A 71 -16.71 15.60 -6.47
N PRO A 72 -16.38 16.67 -5.72
CA PRO A 72 -15.06 17.30 -5.74
C PRO A 72 -14.05 16.52 -4.92
N PHE A 73 -12.76 16.79 -5.18
CA PHE A 73 -11.68 16.34 -4.29
C PHE A 73 -11.77 17.01 -2.92
N GLY A 74 -11.36 16.28 -1.88
CA GLY A 74 -11.24 16.80 -0.51
C GLY A 74 -12.42 16.51 0.39
N LEU A 75 -13.53 15.94 -0.10
CA LEU A 75 -14.61 15.44 0.75
C LEU A 75 -14.20 14.14 1.46
N LYS A 76 -14.66 13.98 2.71
CA LYS A 76 -14.28 12.88 3.61
C LYS A 76 -14.55 11.48 3.05
N ASN A 77 -15.67 11.31 2.34
CA ASN A 77 -16.16 10.00 1.93
C ASN A 77 -15.94 9.69 0.43
N THR A 78 -15.23 10.53 -0.31
CA THR A 78 -15.01 10.38 -1.76
C THR A 78 -14.49 8.98 -2.13
N GLY A 79 -13.45 8.51 -1.44
CA GLY A 79 -12.87 7.18 -1.70
C GLY A 79 -13.85 6.04 -1.45
N ALA A 80 -14.62 6.09 -0.35
CA ALA A 80 -15.60 5.07 -0.02
C ALA A 80 -16.75 5.05 -1.03
N THR A 81 -17.25 6.23 -1.44
CA THR A 81 -18.30 6.37 -2.44
C THR A 81 -17.87 5.84 -3.79
N TYR A 82 -16.64 6.16 -4.23
CA TYR A 82 -16.09 5.66 -5.49
C TYR A 82 -15.88 4.15 -5.45
N GLN A 83 -15.28 3.62 -4.36
CA GLN A 83 -15.11 2.18 -4.20
C GLN A 83 -16.43 1.42 -4.27
N ARG A 84 -17.49 1.93 -3.61
CA ARG A 84 -18.82 1.33 -3.68
C ARG A 84 -19.37 1.31 -5.11
N LEU A 85 -19.11 2.37 -5.89
CA LEU A 85 -19.52 2.41 -7.29
C LEU A 85 -18.82 1.32 -8.11
N VAL A 86 -17.48 1.22 -8.00
CA VAL A 86 -16.70 0.24 -8.77
C VAL A 86 -16.96 -1.19 -8.31
N ASP A 87 -17.19 -1.41 -7.01
CA ASP A 87 -17.61 -2.73 -6.49
C ASP A 87 -18.96 -3.17 -7.07
N LYS A 88 -19.86 -2.24 -7.30
CA LYS A 88 -21.15 -2.51 -7.97
C LYS A 88 -20.97 -2.81 -9.45
N ILE A 89 -20.11 -2.05 -10.14
CA ILE A 89 -19.85 -2.20 -11.58
C ILE A 89 -19.18 -3.54 -11.87
N PHE A 90 -18.14 -3.88 -11.10
CA PHE A 90 -17.32 -5.06 -11.31
C PHE A 90 -17.66 -6.25 -10.39
N ARG A 91 -18.87 -6.29 -9.85
CA ARG A 91 -19.29 -7.27 -8.84
C ARG A 91 -18.98 -8.73 -9.19
N THR A 92 -19.07 -9.10 -10.46
CA THR A 92 -18.83 -10.47 -10.96
C THR A 92 -17.40 -10.70 -11.41
N GLN A 93 -16.59 -9.66 -11.58
CA GLN A 93 -15.21 -9.70 -12.05
C GLN A 93 -14.18 -9.53 -10.94
N ILE A 94 -14.52 -8.80 -9.86
CA ILE A 94 -13.63 -8.61 -8.72
C ILE A 94 -13.20 -9.96 -8.15
N GLU A 95 -11.91 -10.08 -7.77
CA GLU A 95 -11.22 -11.29 -7.33
C GLU A 95 -11.02 -12.36 -8.40
N ARG A 96 -11.75 -12.33 -9.51
CA ARG A 96 -11.58 -13.25 -10.64
C ARG A 96 -10.50 -12.74 -11.61
N ASN A 97 -10.84 -11.79 -12.44
CA ASN A 97 -9.96 -11.21 -13.47
C ASN A 97 -9.77 -9.69 -13.34
N VAL A 98 -10.48 -9.04 -12.40
CA VAL A 98 -10.37 -7.60 -12.15
C VAL A 98 -10.04 -7.34 -10.68
N GLU A 99 -9.12 -6.41 -10.45
CA GLU A 99 -8.84 -5.83 -9.13
C GLU A 99 -9.04 -4.33 -9.21
N VAL A 100 -9.68 -3.77 -8.18
CA VAL A 100 -10.00 -2.34 -8.15
C VAL A 100 -9.68 -1.75 -6.77
N TYR A 101 -9.01 -0.62 -6.79
CA TYR A 101 -8.79 0.20 -5.62
C TYR A 101 -9.01 1.67 -5.96
N VAL A 102 -10.19 2.17 -5.65
CA VAL A 102 -10.62 3.52 -5.99
C VAL A 102 -10.42 3.76 -7.52
N ASP A 103 -9.54 4.69 -7.92
CA ASP A 103 -9.30 5.04 -9.34
C ASP A 103 -8.42 4.02 -10.08
N ASP A 104 -7.63 3.22 -9.35
CA ASP A 104 -6.72 2.23 -9.93
C ASP A 104 -7.45 0.92 -10.21
N MET A 105 -7.56 0.54 -11.47
CA MET A 105 -8.18 -0.70 -11.94
C MET A 105 -7.15 -1.56 -12.67
N LEU A 106 -7.21 -2.86 -12.46
CA LEU A 106 -6.30 -3.81 -13.08
C LEU A 106 -7.06 -5.03 -13.56
N VAL A 107 -6.89 -5.37 -14.84
CA VAL A 107 -7.32 -6.65 -15.44
C VAL A 107 -6.12 -7.58 -15.45
N LYS A 108 -6.33 -8.81 -15.00
CA LYS A 108 -5.28 -9.83 -14.88
C LYS A 108 -5.71 -11.12 -15.57
N SER A 109 -4.79 -11.74 -16.31
CA SER A 109 -5.04 -13.01 -17.00
C SER A 109 -3.95 -14.02 -16.67
N LYS A 110 -4.37 -15.24 -16.33
CA LYS A 110 -3.43 -16.33 -16.01
C LYS A 110 -2.69 -16.80 -17.26
N LYS A 111 -3.33 -16.75 -18.43
CA LYS A 111 -2.75 -17.10 -19.72
C LYS A 111 -2.91 -15.97 -20.72
N ILE A 112 -1.94 -15.82 -21.60
CA ILE A 112 -1.94 -14.79 -22.65
C ILE A 112 -3.18 -14.87 -23.53
N GLY A 113 -3.58 -16.10 -23.93
CA GLY A 113 -4.71 -16.32 -24.83
C GLY A 113 -6.06 -15.85 -24.28
N ASP A 114 -6.21 -15.79 -22.96
CA ASP A 114 -7.46 -15.39 -22.31
C ASP A 114 -7.58 -13.87 -22.15
N HIS A 115 -6.48 -13.12 -22.37
CA HIS A 115 -6.41 -11.72 -21.96
C HIS A 115 -7.37 -10.80 -22.70
N VAL A 116 -7.65 -11.06 -23.98
CA VAL A 116 -8.60 -10.28 -24.77
C VAL A 116 -10.01 -10.45 -24.20
N ALA A 117 -10.41 -11.69 -23.95
CA ALA A 117 -11.72 -11.99 -23.37
C ALA A 117 -11.86 -11.41 -21.94
N ASP A 118 -10.81 -11.59 -21.11
CA ASP A 118 -10.75 -11.00 -19.77
C ASP A 118 -10.80 -9.46 -19.79
N LEU A 119 -10.33 -8.83 -20.86
CA LEU A 119 -10.34 -7.37 -21.02
C LEU A 119 -11.67 -6.86 -21.58
N GLU A 120 -12.37 -7.65 -22.40
CA GLU A 120 -13.68 -7.26 -22.95
C GLU A 120 -14.75 -7.14 -21.86
N GLU A 121 -14.72 -8.03 -20.87
CA GLU A 121 -15.68 -7.99 -19.77
C GLU A 121 -15.70 -6.66 -19.00
N PRO A 122 -14.56 -6.07 -18.56
CA PRO A 122 -14.52 -4.77 -17.89
C PRO A 122 -14.98 -3.60 -18.76
N PHE A 123 -15.06 -3.72 -20.09
CA PHE A 123 -15.63 -2.67 -20.94
C PHE A 123 -17.14 -2.41 -20.70
N VAL A 124 -17.77 -3.13 -19.75
CA VAL A 124 -19.01 -2.71 -19.08
C VAL A 124 -18.95 -1.25 -18.58
N LEU A 125 -17.74 -0.70 -18.34
CA LEU A 125 -17.51 0.73 -18.08
C LEU A 125 -18.25 1.65 -19.05
N LYS A 126 -18.36 1.26 -20.33
CA LYS A 126 -19.10 2.00 -21.35
C LYS A 126 -20.58 2.15 -20.99
N LYS A 127 -21.21 1.13 -20.41
CA LYS A 127 -22.61 1.16 -19.92
C LYS A 127 -22.77 2.19 -18.79
N TYR A 128 -21.77 2.32 -17.95
CA TYR A 128 -21.77 3.28 -16.81
C TYR A 128 -21.16 4.63 -17.19
N ARG A 129 -20.78 4.84 -18.46
CA ARG A 129 -20.15 6.06 -18.99
C ARG A 129 -18.87 6.48 -18.24
N LEU A 130 -18.19 5.54 -17.61
CA LEU A 130 -16.91 5.78 -16.98
C LEU A 130 -15.82 5.99 -18.03
N LYS A 131 -15.12 7.11 -17.91
CA LYS A 131 -14.03 7.50 -18.80
C LYS A 131 -12.69 7.11 -18.20
N LEU A 132 -11.86 6.47 -19.01
CA LEU A 132 -10.47 6.15 -18.67
C LEU A 132 -9.54 7.29 -19.14
N ASN A 133 -8.38 7.39 -18.48
CA ASN A 133 -7.29 8.27 -18.90
C ASN A 133 -6.30 7.49 -19.80
N PRO A 134 -6.32 7.66 -21.13
CA PRO A 134 -5.48 6.87 -22.03
C PRO A 134 -3.98 7.01 -21.75
N LEU A 135 -3.55 8.18 -21.27
CA LEU A 135 -2.13 8.45 -20.98
C LEU A 135 -1.58 7.70 -19.77
N LYS A 136 -2.47 7.22 -18.90
CA LYS A 136 -2.10 6.45 -17.71
C LYS A 136 -2.48 4.97 -17.80
N CYS A 137 -3.20 4.57 -18.85
CA CYS A 137 -3.54 3.18 -19.08
C CYS A 137 -2.39 2.44 -19.77
N ALA A 138 -2.20 1.17 -19.42
CA ALA A 138 -1.26 0.28 -20.07
C ALA A 138 -1.93 -1.07 -20.28
N PHE A 139 -2.04 -1.52 -21.52
CA PHE A 139 -2.76 -2.74 -21.89
C PHE A 139 -1.79 -3.83 -22.33
N GLY A 140 -2.08 -5.10 -21.95
CA GLY A 140 -1.36 -6.27 -22.41
C GLY A 140 0.12 -6.27 -22.01
N VAL A 141 0.46 -5.86 -20.80
CA VAL A 141 1.83 -5.76 -20.31
C VAL A 141 2.20 -6.95 -19.42
N TRP A 142 3.46 -7.40 -19.48
CA TRP A 142 4.03 -8.47 -18.64
C TRP A 142 4.21 -8.08 -17.17
N GLY A 143 4.08 -6.81 -16.88
CA GLY A 143 4.20 -6.24 -15.54
C GLY A 143 4.12 -4.74 -15.57
N GLY A 144 3.84 -4.13 -14.41
CA GLY A 144 3.71 -2.68 -14.34
C GLY A 144 3.50 -2.18 -12.91
N ARG A 145 3.19 -0.90 -12.82
CA ARG A 145 2.96 -0.23 -11.54
C ARG A 145 1.52 -0.37 -11.11
N PHE A 146 1.30 -1.02 -9.98
CA PHE A 146 -0.02 -1.12 -9.38
C PHE A 146 0.06 -0.82 -7.88
N LEU A 147 -0.75 0.12 -7.41
CA LEU A 147 -0.84 0.55 -6.00
C LEU A 147 0.51 0.87 -5.34
N GLY A 148 1.44 1.39 -6.15
CA GLY A 148 2.77 1.77 -5.67
C GLY A 148 3.77 0.63 -5.57
N PHE A 149 3.48 -0.51 -6.15
CA PHE A 149 4.36 -1.66 -6.34
C PHE A 149 4.66 -1.87 -7.83
N MET A 150 5.75 -2.56 -8.11
CA MET A 150 5.98 -3.15 -9.43
C MET A 150 5.58 -4.62 -9.37
N VAL A 151 4.56 -4.99 -10.12
CA VAL A 151 4.05 -6.36 -10.16
C VAL A 151 4.44 -7.00 -11.49
N THR A 152 4.92 -8.23 -11.42
CA THR A 152 5.23 -9.08 -12.57
C THR A 152 4.68 -10.48 -12.32
N GLN A 153 4.68 -11.32 -13.33
CA GLN A 153 4.25 -12.71 -13.17
C GLN A 153 4.91 -13.43 -11.99
N ARG A 154 6.24 -13.24 -11.81
CA ARG A 154 7.04 -14.02 -10.85
C ARG A 154 7.32 -13.30 -9.52
N SER A 155 7.14 -11.99 -9.47
CA SER A 155 7.61 -11.22 -8.31
C SER A 155 6.87 -9.92 -8.10
N ILE A 156 6.89 -9.47 -6.83
CA ILE A 156 6.47 -8.16 -6.40
C ILE A 156 7.72 -7.40 -5.99
N LYS A 157 7.93 -6.21 -6.57
CA LYS A 157 9.08 -5.33 -6.30
C LYS A 157 8.62 -4.03 -5.69
N ALA A 158 9.47 -3.45 -4.86
CA ALA A 158 9.30 -2.05 -4.46
C ALA A 158 9.38 -1.15 -5.71
N ASN A 159 8.57 -0.10 -5.75
CA ASN A 159 8.62 0.84 -6.85
C ASN A 159 10.00 1.54 -6.90
N PRO A 160 10.77 1.43 -8.01
CA PRO A 160 12.10 2.02 -8.13
C PRO A 160 12.12 3.53 -7.86
N LEU A 161 11.06 4.24 -8.23
CA LEU A 161 10.97 5.68 -7.96
C LEU A 161 10.87 5.98 -6.45
N LYS A 162 10.18 5.13 -5.67
CA LYS A 162 10.11 5.29 -4.22
C LYS A 162 11.47 5.05 -3.56
N ILE A 163 12.23 4.09 -4.09
CA ILE A 163 13.60 3.81 -3.63
C ILE A 163 14.49 4.98 -4.01
N LYS A 164 14.49 5.41 -5.28
CA LYS A 164 15.30 6.50 -5.78
C LYS A 164 15.13 7.78 -4.96
N VAL A 165 13.90 8.12 -4.60
CA VAL A 165 13.61 9.31 -3.77
C VAL A 165 14.32 9.27 -2.40
N ILE A 166 14.57 8.08 -1.83
CA ILE A 166 15.34 7.95 -0.57
C ILE A 166 16.84 7.99 -0.88
N LEU A 167 17.29 7.33 -1.94
CA LEU A 167 18.70 7.33 -2.34
C LEU A 167 19.22 8.74 -2.66
N ASP A 168 18.41 9.54 -3.37
CA ASP A 168 18.73 10.92 -3.76
C ASP A 168 18.52 11.92 -2.59
N MET A 169 17.96 11.48 -1.48
CA MET A 169 17.68 12.35 -0.34
C MET A 169 18.98 12.75 0.38
N LYS A 170 19.17 14.04 0.61
CA LYS A 170 20.23 14.56 1.47
C LYS A 170 19.93 14.24 2.94
N ALA A 171 20.96 14.33 3.78
CA ALA A 171 20.76 14.21 5.22
C ALA A 171 19.68 15.20 5.70
N PRO A 172 18.70 14.73 6.49
CA PRO A 172 17.66 15.60 7.02
C PRO A 172 18.24 16.73 7.89
N THR A 173 17.74 17.95 7.69
CA THR A 173 18.14 19.15 8.42
C THR A 173 17.05 19.66 9.36
N SER A 174 15.89 19.00 9.38
CA SER A 174 14.75 19.39 10.20
C SER A 174 13.90 18.18 10.63
N VAL A 175 13.15 18.37 11.71
CA VAL A 175 12.15 17.38 12.22
C VAL A 175 11.17 16.94 11.10
N ASN A 176 10.72 17.88 10.29
CA ASN A 176 9.80 17.59 9.17
C ASN A 176 10.43 16.67 8.12
N GLU A 177 11.73 16.84 7.86
CA GLU A 177 12.45 16.00 6.91
C GLU A 177 12.67 14.58 7.44
N VAL A 178 12.97 14.44 8.74
CA VAL A 178 13.03 13.12 9.39
C VAL A 178 11.67 12.43 9.37
N GLN A 179 10.59 13.15 9.64
CA GLN A 179 9.24 12.58 9.51
C GLN A 179 8.94 12.15 8.08
N ARG A 180 9.40 12.91 7.09
CA ARG A 180 9.28 12.56 5.66
C ARG A 180 10.06 11.30 5.33
N LEU A 181 11.29 11.17 5.83
CA LEU A 181 12.12 9.96 5.68
C LEU A 181 11.41 8.74 6.28
N ILE A 182 10.96 8.82 7.52
CA ILE A 182 10.26 7.72 8.20
C ILE A 182 9.01 7.29 7.44
N ARG A 183 8.21 8.23 6.92
CA ARG A 183 7.04 7.90 6.08
C ARG A 183 7.43 7.15 4.80
N LYS A 184 8.55 7.53 4.17
CA LYS A 184 9.06 6.83 2.97
C LYS A 184 9.53 5.41 3.31
N ILE A 185 10.24 5.21 4.42
CA ILE A 185 10.67 3.89 4.89
C ILE A 185 9.44 3.02 5.21
N ALA A 186 8.44 3.58 5.90
CA ALA A 186 7.20 2.87 6.22
C ALA A 186 6.46 2.37 4.97
N ALA A 187 6.45 3.17 3.89
CA ALA A 187 5.85 2.78 2.62
C ALA A 187 6.60 1.62 1.91
N LEU A 188 7.85 1.35 2.28
CA LEU A 188 8.67 0.25 1.78
C LEU A 188 8.82 -0.90 2.80
N SER A 189 8.18 -0.81 3.96
CA SER A 189 8.39 -1.73 5.11
C SER A 189 8.17 -3.20 4.77
N ARG A 190 7.29 -3.52 3.80
CA ARG A 190 7.06 -4.88 3.29
C ARG A 190 8.33 -5.52 2.73
N PHE A 191 9.26 -4.72 2.19
CA PHE A 191 10.49 -5.17 1.52
C PHE A 191 11.73 -5.08 2.41
N ILE A 192 11.63 -4.40 3.55
CA ILE A 192 12.78 -4.09 4.40
C ILE A 192 12.82 -5.06 5.58
N SER A 193 13.83 -5.92 5.60
CA SER A 193 14.10 -6.72 6.78
C SER A 193 14.43 -5.83 7.96
N LYS A 194 13.77 -6.09 9.11
CA LYS A 194 13.98 -5.35 10.36
C LYS A 194 13.78 -3.83 10.20
N ALA A 195 12.79 -3.43 9.39
CA ALA A 195 12.53 -2.02 9.09
C ALA A 195 12.35 -1.15 10.36
N ALA A 196 11.74 -1.69 11.41
CA ALA A 196 11.57 -1.00 12.67
C ALA A 196 12.92 -0.70 13.35
N GLU A 197 13.83 -1.67 13.38
CA GLU A 197 15.19 -1.50 13.96
C GLU A 197 15.99 -0.46 13.18
N LYS A 198 16.00 -0.58 11.84
CA LYS A 198 16.66 0.38 10.93
C LYS A 198 16.09 1.81 11.03
N SER A 199 14.87 1.97 11.53
CA SER A 199 14.24 3.27 11.71
C SER A 199 14.42 3.85 13.12
N LEU A 200 14.90 3.06 14.11
CA LEU A 200 15.06 3.49 15.49
C LEU A 200 15.92 4.76 15.66
N PRO A 201 17.06 4.92 14.97
CA PRO A 201 17.88 6.13 15.07
C PRO A 201 17.08 7.38 14.71
N PHE A 202 16.29 7.32 13.65
CA PHE A 202 15.48 8.46 13.17
C PHE A 202 14.33 8.77 14.13
N PHE A 203 13.73 7.75 14.78
CA PHE A 203 12.75 7.99 15.84
C PHE A 203 13.37 8.62 17.09
N LYS A 204 14.63 8.32 17.41
CA LYS A 204 15.34 8.97 18.53
C LYS A 204 15.52 10.47 18.29
N VAL A 205 15.85 10.87 17.05
CA VAL A 205 15.92 12.30 16.66
C VAL A 205 14.60 13.01 16.90
N LEU A 206 13.46 12.37 16.55
CA LEU A 206 12.13 12.96 16.78
C LEU A 206 11.75 13.07 18.26
N ARG A 207 12.30 12.21 19.13
CA ARG A 207 11.99 12.23 20.57
C ARG A 207 12.77 13.31 21.33
N LYS A 208 13.94 13.75 20.82
CA LYS A 208 14.73 14.86 21.37
C LYS A 208 14.08 16.22 21.03
N ALA A 209 12.85 16.44 21.46
CA ALA A 209 11.90 17.45 20.96
C ALA A 209 12.31 18.94 21.12
N LYS A 210 13.40 19.28 21.83
CA LYS A 210 13.77 20.67 22.07
C LYS A 210 14.83 21.20 21.10
N THR A 211 15.72 20.35 20.58
CA THR A 211 16.76 20.73 19.62
C THR A 211 16.88 19.64 18.55
N PHE A 212 16.82 20.05 17.28
CA PHE A 212 17.12 19.13 16.19
C PHE A 212 18.62 18.82 16.18
N GLU A 213 18.96 17.55 16.28
CA GLU A 213 20.35 17.07 16.24
C GLU A 213 20.45 15.86 15.34
N TRP A 214 21.19 16.00 14.24
CA TRP A 214 21.53 14.91 13.33
C TRP A 214 23.01 14.57 13.54
N ASP A 215 23.27 13.59 14.41
CA ASP A 215 24.60 13.19 14.81
C ASP A 215 25.28 12.22 13.81
N ALA A 216 26.59 12.01 13.98
CA ALA A 216 27.36 11.12 13.11
C ALA A 216 26.84 9.67 13.09
N PRO A 217 26.46 9.05 14.23
CA PRO A 217 25.81 7.74 14.21
C PRO A 217 24.52 7.69 13.38
N CYS A 218 23.68 8.74 13.48
CA CYS A 218 22.45 8.81 12.70
C CYS A 218 22.73 8.95 11.19
N GLN A 219 23.79 9.67 10.82
CA GLN A 219 24.25 9.76 9.44
C GLN A 219 24.74 8.41 8.93
N GLN A 220 25.49 7.67 9.71
CA GLN A 220 25.95 6.32 9.33
C GLN A 220 24.77 5.38 9.11
N ASP A 221 23.81 5.34 10.05
CA ASP A 221 22.57 4.52 9.91
C ASP A 221 21.79 4.90 8.65
N PHE A 222 21.79 6.18 8.26
CA PHE A 222 21.14 6.65 7.05
C PHE A 222 21.82 6.16 5.78
N GLU A 223 23.17 6.18 5.71
CA GLU A 223 23.93 5.67 4.57
C GLU A 223 23.85 4.13 4.48
N GLU A 224 23.87 3.44 5.61
CA GLU A 224 23.62 1.99 5.66
C GLU A 224 22.22 1.63 5.15
N LEU A 225 21.21 2.41 5.52
CA LEU A 225 19.85 2.25 4.99
C LEU A 225 19.81 2.44 3.47
N LYS A 226 20.48 3.45 2.92
CA LYS A 226 20.56 3.68 1.48
C LYS A 226 21.23 2.50 0.76
N SER A 227 22.37 2.04 1.26
CA SER A 227 23.08 0.87 0.72
C SER A 227 22.19 -0.37 0.72
N TYR A 228 21.46 -0.62 1.81
CA TYR A 228 20.51 -1.71 1.90
C TYR A 228 19.36 -1.58 0.87
N LEU A 229 18.81 -0.36 0.69
CA LEU A 229 17.74 -0.11 -0.25
C LEU A 229 18.15 -0.29 -1.72
N ALA A 230 19.42 -0.08 -2.04
CA ALA A 230 19.96 -0.32 -3.39
C ALA A 230 19.95 -1.81 -3.77
N GLY A 231 20.02 -2.72 -2.79
CA GLY A 231 20.04 -4.18 -2.96
C GLY A 231 18.78 -4.90 -2.48
N LEU A 232 17.61 -4.28 -2.49
CA LEU A 232 16.37 -4.89 -2.00
C LEU A 232 16.04 -6.20 -2.72
N SER A 233 15.74 -7.23 -1.92
CA SER A 233 15.29 -8.53 -2.40
C SER A 233 13.90 -8.45 -3.04
N LEU A 234 13.67 -9.32 -4.01
CA LEU A 234 12.35 -9.54 -4.60
C LEU A 234 11.47 -10.32 -3.62
N LEU A 235 10.20 -9.97 -3.58
CA LEU A 235 9.20 -10.78 -2.89
C LEU A 235 8.52 -11.71 -3.88
N VAL A 236 8.25 -12.93 -3.45
CA VAL A 236 7.55 -13.93 -4.26
C VAL A 236 6.16 -14.20 -3.69
N LYS A 237 5.26 -14.66 -4.57
CA LYS A 237 3.96 -15.17 -4.15
C LYS A 237 4.08 -16.67 -3.84
N PRO A 238 3.47 -17.17 -2.76
CA PRO A 238 3.35 -18.61 -2.55
C PRO A 238 2.37 -19.22 -3.54
N SER A 239 2.61 -20.48 -3.90
CA SER A 239 1.68 -21.30 -4.66
C SER A 239 0.65 -21.95 -3.75
N PRO A 240 -0.59 -22.24 -4.24
CA PRO A 240 -1.57 -22.97 -3.44
C PRO A 240 -1.00 -24.29 -2.91
N GLY A 241 -1.15 -24.51 -1.60
CA GLY A 241 -0.64 -25.72 -0.94
C GLY A 241 0.79 -25.62 -0.40
N ASP A 242 1.54 -24.55 -0.72
CA ASP A 242 2.89 -24.36 -0.17
C ASP A 242 2.86 -24.32 1.36
N THR A 243 3.83 -24.99 1.98
CA THR A 243 4.14 -24.80 3.40
C THR A 243 5.04 -23.58 3.54
N LEU A 244 4.59 -22.59 4.31
CA LEU A 244 5.35 -21.37 4.55
C LEU A 244 6.08 -21.43 5.88
N TYR A 245 7.24 -20.79 5.95
CA TYR A 245 8.04 -20.71 7.16
C TYR A 245 8.04 -19.29 7.69
N LEU A 246 7.72 -19.15 8.97
CA LEU A 246 7.73 -17.86 9.66
C LEU A 246 8.90 -17.83 10.64
N TYR A 247 9.86 -16.97 10.38
CA TYR A 247 10.95 -16.68 11.31
C TYR A 247 10.59 -15.45 12.14
N LEU A 248 10.78 -15.55 13.45
CA LEU A 248 10.55 -14.46 14.40
C LEU A 248 11.88 -14.05 15.02
N SER A 249 12.07 -12.75 15.18
CA SER A 249 13.23 -12.15 15.85
C SER A 249 12.79 -11.00 16.75
N THR A 250 13.42 -10.85 17.89
CA THR A 250 13.10 -9.79 18.84
C THR A 250 14.37 -9.15 19.40
N THR A 251 14.30 -7.84 19.61
CA THR A 251 15.33 -7.05 20.31
C THR A 251 14.73 -6.39 21.55
N SER A 252 15.53 -5.60 22.25
CA SER A 252 15.02 -4.79 23.35
C SER A 252 13.95 -3.78 22.91
N GLN A 253 14.03 -3.28 21.68
CA GLN A 253 13.23 -2.14 21.20
C GLN A 253 12.30 -2.46 20.02
N ALA A 254 12.44 -3.62 19.38
CA ALA A 254 11.66 -3.96 18.20
C ALA A 254 11.38 -5.48 18.12
N ILE A 255 10.34 -5.80 17.39
CA ILE A 255 10.04 -7.15 16.92
C ILE A 255 10.07 -7.17 15.40
N SER A 256 10.51 -8.28 14.84
CA SER A 256 10.60 -8.48 13.40
C SER A 256 10.20 -9.91 13.04
N SER A 257 9.63 -10.07 11.85
CA SER A 257 9.35 -11.39 11.29
C SER A 257 9.52 -11.36 9.78
N ILE A 258 9.80 -12.54 9.24
CA ILE A 258 9.82 -12.78 7.80
C ILE A 258 9.03 -14.04 7.50
N LEU A 259 8.10 -13.92 6.55
CA LEU A 259 7.42 -15.06 5.95
C LEU A 259 8.16 -15.43 4.67
N ILE A 260 8.54 -16.69 4.54
CA ILE A 260 9.24 -17.22 3.37
C ILE A 260 8.55 -18.48 2.83
N ARG A 261 8.79 -18.80 1.58
CA ARG A 261 8.65 -20.13 1.04
C ARG A 261 10.05 -20.71 0.76
N GLU A 262 10.16 -21.99 0.79
CA GLU A 262 11.38 -22.72 0.45
C GLU A 262 11.16 -23.43 -0.88
N GLU A 263 12.04 -23.21 -1.83
CA GLU A 263 11.99 -23.81 -3.16
C GLU A 263 13.41 -24.28 -3.53
N GLU A 264 13.58 -25.58 -3.77
CA GLU A 264 14.88 -26.18 -4.10
C GLU A 264 16.01 -25.79 -3.12
N GLY A 265 15.70 -25.73 -1.82
CA GLY A 265 16.66 -25.34 -0.78
C GLY A 265 16.96 -23.83 -0.70
N LYS A 266 16.31 -23.01 -1.55
CA LYS A 266 16.43 -21.55 -1.49
C LYS A 266 15.27 -20.94 -0.71
N GLN A 267 15.61 -20.02 0.17
CA GLN A 267 14.61 -19.25 0.93
C GLN A 267 14.17 -18.03 0.16
N MET A 268 12.91 -18.00 -0.24
CA MET A 268 12.31 -16.93 -1.01
C MET A 268 11.40 -16.08 -0.11
N PRO A 269 11.71 -14.80 0.12
CA PRO A 269 10.90 -13.94 0.96
C PRO A 269 9.55 -13.63 0.33
N ILE A 270 8.49 -13.69 1.14
CA ILE A 270 7.12 -13.32 0.77
C ILE A 270 6.77 -11.96 1.40
N TYR A 271 7.10 -11.79 2.68
CA TYR A 271 6.70 -10.59 3.40
C TYR A 271 7.59 -10.36 4.63
N TYR A 272 7.99 -9.10 4.85
CA TYR A 272 8.63 -8.67 6.10
C TYR A 272 7.63 -7.91 6.96
N VAL A 273 7.60 -8.21 8.27
CA VAL A 273 6.83 -7.45 9.26
C VAL A 273 7.78 -7.00 10.36
N SER A 274 7.67 -5.76 10.78
CA SER A 274 8.40 -5.27 11.95
C SER A 274 7.61 -4.19 12.67
N LYS A 275 7.87 -4.05 13.97
CA LYS A 275 7.24 -3.04 14.82
C LYS A 275 8.20 -2.59 15.91
N VAL A 276 8.26 -1.29 16.17
CA VAL A 276 8.92 -0.72 17.35
C VAL A 276 8.04 -0.98 18.57
N LEU A 277 8.64 -1.43 19.66
CA LEU A 277 7.98 -1.66 20.94
C LEU A 277 7.84 -0.34 21.70
N ASN A 278 6.63 -0.03 22.13
CA ASN A 278 6.33 1.21 22.83
C ASN A 278 5.80 0.95 24.24
N GLY A 279 6.12 1.85 25.16
CA GLY A 279 5.60 1.82 26.54
C GLY A 279 5.82 0.46 27.24
N ALA A 280 4.74 -0.20 27.63
CA ALA A 280 4.76 -1.49 28.33
C ALA A 280 5.37 -2.63 27.50
N GLU A 281 5.20 -2.62 26.17
CA GLU A 281 5.72 -3.66 25.27
C GLU A 281 7.25 -3.78 25.35
N GLY A 282 7.97 -2.67 25.53
CA GLY A 282 9.43 -2.64 25.68
C GLY A 282 9.94 -3.40 26.90
N ARG A 283 9.11 -3.49 27.96
CA ARG A 283 9.41 -4.18 29.23
C ARG A 283 9.04 -5.66 29.25
N TYR A 284 8.45 -6.19 28.18
CA TYR A 284 8.13 -7.61 28.09
C TYR A 284 9.38 -8.48 28.11
N THR A 285 9.26 -9.63 28.73
CA THR A 285 10.30 -10.68 28.66
C THR A 285 10.50 -11.16 27.21
N PRO A 286 11.66 -11.72 26.85
CA PRO A 286 11.91 -12.19 25.47
C PRO A 286 10.79 -13.09 24.93
N ILE A 287 10.30 -14.03 25.75
CA ILE A 287 9.23 -14.94 25.33
C ILE A 287 7.90 -14.20 25.07
N LYS A 288 7.56 -13.19 25.87
CA LYS A 288 6.38 -12.36 25.65
C LYS A 288 6.51 -11.49 24.40
N LYS A 289 7.71 -10.98 24.09
CA LYS A 289 8.00 -10.27 22.85
C LYS A 289 7.86 -11.18 21.62
N MET A 290 8.32 -12.43 21.74
CA MET A 290 8.20 -13.43 20.69
C MET A 290 6.72 -13.77 20.41
N ALA A 291 5.94 -14.00 21.47
CA ALA A 291 4.49 -14.21 21.35
C ALA A 291 3.79 -12.99 20.74
N LEU A 292 4.18 -11.78 21.14
CA LEU A 292 3.66 -10.53 20.55
C LEU A 292 4.02 -10.44 19.04
N ALA A 293 5.25 -10.80 18.66
CA ALA A 293 5.67 -10.85 17.27
C ALA A 293 4.80 -11.79 16.45
N LEU A 294 4.53 -13.01 16.96
CA LEU A 294 3.65 -13.95 16.30
C LEU A 294 2.22 -13.41 16.12
N VAL A 295 1.63 -12.86 17.19
CA VAL A 295 0.26 -12.31 17.15
C VAL A 295 0.16 -11.15 16.14
N ILE A 296 1.13 -10.23 16.16
CA ILE A 296 1.12 -9.08 15.23
C ILE A 296 1.29 -9.57 13.80
N THR A 297 2.19 -10.53 13.56
CA THR A 297 2.41 -11.08 12.23
C THR A 297 1.18 -11.83 11.73
N ALA A 298 0.57 -12.69 12.56
CA ALA A 298 -0.63 -13.43 12.20
C ALA A 298 -1.81 -12.49 11.86
N ARG A 299 -1.97 -11.40 12.61
CA ARG A 299 -2.98 -10.37 12.31
C ARG A 299 -2.69 -9.63 10.99
N ARG A 300 -1.42 -9.29 10.75
CA ARG A 300 -1.00 -8.59 9.53
C ARG A 300 -1.13 -9.48 8.30
N LEU A 301 -0.72 -10.74 8.42
CA LEU A 301 -0.64 -11.71 7.33
C LEU A 301 -1.78 -12.74 7.38
N ARG A 302 -2.92 -12.37 7.96
CA ARG A 302 -4.08 -13.26 8.13
C ARG A 302 -4.45 -14.05 6.87
N PRO A 303 -4.47 -13.49 5.64
CA PRO A 303 -4.79 -14.25 4.44
C PRO A 303 -3.85 -15.45 4.22
N TYR A 304 -2.55 -15.27 4.44
CA TYR A 304 -1.58 -16.36 4.31
C TYR A 304 -1.78 -17.45 5.37
N PHE A 305 -2.10 -17.04 6.61
CA PHE A 305 -2.39 -17.99 7.71
C PHE A 305 -3.66 -18.78 7.48
N LEU A 306 -4.61 -18.27 6.71
CA LEU A 306 -5.86 -18.96 6.38
C LEU A 306 -5.72 -19.88 5.16
N SER A 307 -4.79 -19.60 4.25
CA SER A 307 -4.67 -20.31 2.97
C SER A 307 -3.48 -21.25 2.87
N HIS A 308 -2.54 -21.21 3.85
CA HIS A 308 -1.32 -22.01 3.83
C HIS A 308 -0.99 -22.60 5.20
N PRO A 309 -0.44 -23.83 5.26
CA PRO A 309 0.22 -24.33 6.46
C PRO A 309 1.43 -23.45 6.81
N ILE A 310 1.52 -22.98 8.06
CA ILE A 310 2.64 -22.14 8.51
C ILE A 310 3.43 -22.84 9.59
N ARG A 311 4.73 -22.99 9.39
CA ARG A 311 5.69 -23.50 10.37
C ARG A 311 6.46 -22.34 10.98
N VAL A 312 6.32 -22.15 12.30
CA VAL A 312 7.03 -21.08 13.01
C VAL A 312 8.41 -21.57 13.42
N LYS A 313 9.44 -20.79 13.11
CA LYS A 313 10.82 -21.01 13.55
C LYS A 313 11.25 -19.84 14.42
N LEU A 314 11.75 -20.15 15.62
CA LEU A 314 12.31 -19.16 16.54
C LEU A 314 13.81 -19.05 16.30
N THR A 315 14.31 -17.83 16.15
CA THR A 315 15.74 -17.52 15.99
C THR A 315 16.24 -16.74 17.20
#